data_f560c14bf223e1773dce3c199d16a89a
#
_entry.id   f560c14bf223e1773dce3c199d16a89a
#
_cell.length_a   1.000
_cell.length_b   1.000
_cell.length_c   1.000
_cell.angle_alpha   90.00
_cell.angle_beta   90.00
_cell.angle_gamma   90.00
#
_symmetry.space_group_name_H-M   'P 1'
#
loop_
_entity.id
_entity.type
_entity.pdbx_description
1 polymer ?
#
loop_
_entity_poly.entity_id
_entity_poly.type
_entity_poly.pdbx_seq_one_letter_code
_entity_poly.pdbx_strand_id
1 'polypeptide(L)'
;CSQSRGLGDVYKRQTIDKIVDAIFQIQGGYSLVMLTQNSLVGVRDPFGIRPLVIGKLKNSYVMTSETCALDIIGAKFIREVENGEIVLIENDELKSIKPFPQKKVRPCVFEYIYFARPDSILDGKTAYEHRKNLGVELAKENDVNADIVVPVPDSGNAAALGFAQHLGMNFELGLVRNHYVGRTFIEPSQKIRSCLLYTSDAADERN
;
A
#
# COMPACT_ATOMS: atom_id res chain seq x y z
N CYS A 1 25.25 -44.53 1.44
CA CYS A 1 24.10 -44.39 0.54
C CYS A 1 23.96 -42.94 0.11
N SER A 2 24.52 -42.56 -1.05
CA SER A 2 24.33 -41.23 -1.63
C SER A 2 22.94 -41.15 -2.23
N GLN A 3 22.03 -40.41 -1.61
CA GLN A 3 20.78 -40.04 -2.25
C GLN A 3 21.11 -39.13 -3.45
N SER A 4 20.84 -39.62 -4.65
CA SER A 4 20.89 -38.84 -5.87
C SER A 4 19.83 -37.77 -5.79
N ARG A 5 20.23 -36.54 -5.48
CA ARG A 5 19.37 -35.35 -5.67
C ARG A 5 19.10 -35.23 -7.16
N GLY A 6 17.84 -35.32 -7.57
CA GLY A 6 17.46 -35.25 -8.96
C GLY A 6 17.91 -33.91 -9.60
N LEU A 7 18.24 -33.94 -10.89
CA LEU A 7 18.64 -32.75 -11.68
C LEU A 7 17.67 -31.58 -11.53
N GLY A 8 16.39 -31.87 -11.29
CA GLY A 8 15.37 -30.84 -11.02
C GLY A 8 15.60 -30.02 -9.73
N ASP A 9 16.07 -30.67 -8.65
CA ASP A 9 16.33 -29.97 -7.38
C ASP A 9 17.58 -29.08 -7.46
N VAL A 10 18.57 -29.48 -8.25
CA VAL A 10 19.78 -28.66 -8.49
C VAL A 10 19.44 -27.42 -9.31
N TYR A 11 18.59 -27.54 -10.33
CA TYR A 11 18.15 -26.39 -11.13
C TYR A 11 17.28 -25.42 -10.32
N LYS A 12 16.38 -25.92 -9.48
CA LYS A 12 15.54 -25.11 -8.58
C LYS A 12 16.39 -24.32 -7.58
N ARG A 13 17.38 -24.93 -6.95
CA ARG A 13 18.32 -24.24 -6.07
C ARG A 13 19.07 -23.12 -6.80
N GLN A 14 19.54 -23.37 -8.01
CA GLN A 14 20.22 -22.34 -8.80
C GLN A 14 19.34 -21.12 -9.11
N THR A 15 18.04 -21.28 -9.32
CA THR A 15 17.13 -20.16 -9.58
C THR A 15 16.92 -19.32 -8.33
N ILE A 16 16.65 -19.94 -7.19
CA ILE A 16 16.48 -19.24 -5.91
C ILE A 16 17.79 -18.56 -5.48
N ASP A 17 18.92 -19.23 -5.60
CA ASP A 17 20.23 -18.67 -5.24
C ASP A 17 20.53 -17.42 -6.10
N LYS A 18 20.23 -17.45 -7.40
CA LYS A 18 20.38 -16.28 -8.29
C LYS A 18 19.44 -15.13 -7.90
N ILE A 19 18.21 -15.45 -7.50
CA ILE A 19 17.27 -14.43 -7.00
C ILE A 19 17.82 -13.80 -5.72
N VAL A 20 18.26 -14.60 -4.78
CA VAL A 20 18.87 -14.13 -3.52
C VAL A 20 20.07 -13.24 -3.79
N ASP A 21 21.01 -13.67 -4.65
CA ASP A 21 22.19 -12.89 -5.00
C ASP A 21 21.85 -11.55 -5.66
N ALA A 22 20.86 -11.54 -6.57
CA ALA A 22 20.40 -10.33 -7.21
C ALA A 22 19.75 -9.35 -6.22
N ILE A 23 18.94 -9.87 -5.30
CA ILE A 23 18.21 -9.04 -4.32
C ILE A 23 19.15 -8.46 -3.28
N PHE A 24 20.26 -9.14 -2.92
CA PHE A 24 21.27 -8.58 -2.03
C PHE A 24 21.93 -7.30 -2.57
N GLN A 25 21.89 -7.07 -3.87
CA GLN A 25 22.41 -5.85 -4.50
C GLN A 25 21.43 -4.69 -4.49
N ILE A 26 20.14 -4.93 -4.21
CA ILE A 26 19.12 -3.90 -4.19
C ILE A 26 19.13 -3.19 -2.83
N GLN A 27 19.20 -1.86 -2.86
CA GLN A 27 19.12 -1.01 -1.69
C GLN A 27 17.79 -0.23 -1.66
N GLY A 28 17.25 -0.01 -0.47
CA GLY A 28 16.01 0.74 -0.26
C GLY A 28 14.78 -0.12 -0.04
N GLY A 29 13.60 0.48 -0.23
CA GLY A 29 12.30 -0.19 -0.06
C GLY A 29 11.83 -0.81 -1.36
N TYR A 30 11.47 -2.08 -1.31
CA TYR A 30 10.90 -2.78 -2.46
C TYR A 30 9.92 -3.86 -2.03
N SER A 31 8.98 -4.13 -2.92
CA SER A 31 8.08 -5.27 -2.87
C SER A 31 8.02 -5.84 -4.28
N LEU A 32 8.54 -7.03 -4.47
CA LEU A 32 8.69 -7.64 -5.78
C LEU A 32 7.85 -8.90 -5.89
N VAL A 33 7.22 -9.08 -7.03
CA VAL A 33 6.55 -10.32 -7.42
C VAL A 33 7.12 -10.75 -8.76
N MET A 34 7.61 -11.98 -8.82
CA MET A 34 8.23 -12.57 -10.01
C MET A 34 7.53 -13.87 -10.37
N LEU A 35 7.22 -14.03 -11.64
CA LEU A 35 6.69 -15.29 -12.19
C LEU A 35 7.80 -15.98 -12.97
N THR A 36 8.09 -17.21 -12.60
CA THR A 36 8.97 -18.11 -13.34
C THR A 36 8.14 -19.15 -14.09
N GLN A 37 8.79 -20.06 -14.80
CA GLN A 37 8.08 -21.11 -15.52
C GLN A 37 7.23 -22.01 -14.60
N ASN A 38 7.67 -22.24 -13.36
CA ASN A 38 7.03 -23.21 -12.45
C ASN A 38 6.72 -22.63 -11.08
N SER A 39 7.02 -21.35 -10.81
CA SER A 39 6.87 -20.79 -9.48
C SER A 39 6.52 -19.30 -9.50
N LEU A 40 5.77 -18.89 -8.48
CA LEU A 40 5.51 -17.50 -8.13
C LEU A 40 6.40 -17.15 -6.92
N VAL A 41 7.19 -16.09 -7.06
CA VAL A 41 8.12 -15.64 -6.02
C VAL A 41 7.73 -14.24 -5.56
N GLY A 42 7.56 -14.06 -4.27
CA GLY A 42 7.35 -12.77 -3.64
C GLY A 42 8.51 -12.40 -2.74
N VAL A 43 8.93 -11.15 -2.76
CA VAL A 43 10.04 -10.65 -1.94
C VAL A 43 9.65 -9.33 -1.30
N ARG A 44 9.83 -9.22 0.01
CA ARG A 44 9.66 -7.95 0.74
C ARG A 44 11.03 -7.48 1.25
N ASP A 45 11.28 -6.18 1.17
CA ASP A 45 12.54 -5.59 1.61
C ASP A 45 12.83 -5.85 3.11
N PRO A 46 14.13 -5.85 3.52
CA PRO A 46 14.51 -6.19 4.90
C PRO A 46 14.01 -5.24 5.97
N PHE A 47 13.62 -4.01 5.61
CA PHE A 47 13.04 -3.02 6.54
C PHE A 47 11.51 -3.07 6.56
N GLY A 48 10.88 -3.77 5.59
CA GLY A 48 9.42 -3.81 5.44
C GLY A 48 8.82 -2.47 5.05
N ILE A 49 9.55 -1.67 4.24
CA ILE A 49 9.11 -0.33 3.83
C ILE A 49 7.84 -0.42 3.00
N ARG A 50 7.81 -1.37 2.03
CA ARG A 50 6.64 -1.57 1.17
C ARG A 50 5.85 -2.81 1.58
N PRO A 51 4.51 -2.76 1.52
CA PRO A 51 3.68 -3.90 1.90
C PRO A 51 3.69 -5.00 0.83
N LEU A 52 3.52 -6.23 1.26
CA LEU A 52 3.24 -7.39 0.42
C LEU A 52 2.42 -8.38 1.23
N VAL A 53 1.30 -8.80 0.70
CA VAL A 53 0.38 -9.73 1.36
C VAL A 53 0.13 -10.98 0.51
N ILE A 54 -0.19 -12.07 1.19
CA ILE A 54 -0.53 -13.36 0.57
C ILE A 54 -1.99 -13.65 0.86
N GLY A 55 -2.71 -14.02 -0.19
CA GLY A 55 -4.06 -14.52 -0.11
C GLY A 55 -4.22 -15.86 -0.80
N LYS A 56 -5.39 -16.45 -0.67
CA LYS A 56 -5.78 -17.69 -1.35
C LYS A 56 -7.13 -17.52 -2.06
N LEU A 57 -7.13 -17.71 -3.36
CA LEU A 57 -8.32 -17.75 -4.18
C LEU A 57 -8.59 -19.21 -4.59
N LYS A 58 -9.66 -19.81 -4.03
CA LYS A 58 -9.90 -21.25 -4.14
C LYS A 58 -8.68 -22.05 -3.69
N ASN A 59 -7.99 -22.73 -4.58
CA ASN A 59 -6.80 -23.52 -4.30
C ASN A 59 -5.48 -22.78 -4.64
N SER A 60 -5.54 -21.66 -5.35
CA SER A 60 -4.37 -20.94 -5.82
C SER A 60 -3.96 -19.80 -4.88
N TYR A 61 -2.66 -19.59 -4.71
CA TYR A 61 -2.13 -18.45 -3.98
C TYR A 61 -2.12 -17.19 -4.83
N VAL A 62 -2.31 -16.06 -4.17
CA VAL A 62 -2.28 -14.72 -4.76
C VAL A 62 -1.36 -13.83 -3.93
N MET A 63 -0.53 -13.03 -4.60
CA MET A 63 0.29 -12.00 -3.94
C MET A 63 -0.12 -10.62 -4.42
N THR A 64 -0.27 -9.69 -3.49
CA THR A 64 -0.67 -8.31 -3.77
C THR A 64 -0.06 -7.37 -2.73
N SER A 65 -0.02 -6.07 -3.04
CA SER A 65 0.46 -5.05 -2.11
C SER A 65 -0.56 -4.71 -1.02
N GLU A 66 -1.87 -4.94 -1.27
CA GLU A 66 -2.94 -4.49 -0.39
C GLU A 66 -4.02 -5.55 -0.18
N THR A 67 -4.61 -5.59 1.02
CA THR A 67 -5.69 -6.52 1.34
C THR A 67 -6.96 -6.27 0.54
N CYS A 68 -7.27 -5.01 0.22
CA CYS A 68 -8.44 -4.66 -0.60
C CYS A 68 -8.42 -5.30 -1.99
N ALA A 69 -7.23 -5.58 -2.56
CA ALA A 69 -7.13 -6.29 -3.82
C ALA A 69 -7.56 -7.75 -3.70
N LEU A 70 -7.32 -8.39 -2.55
CA LEU A 70 -7.82 -9.73 -2.26
C LEU A 70 -9.34 -9.74 -2.14
N ASP A 71 -9.92 -8.74 -1.47
CA ASP A 71 -11.37 -8.61 -1.28
C ASP A 71 -12.09 -8.47 -2.63
N ILE A 72 -11.55 -7.62 -3.53
CA ILE A 72 -12.12 -7.40 -4.88
C ILE A 72 -12.25 -8.70 -5.68
N ILE A 73 -11.27 -9.59 -5.58
CA ILE A 73 -11.26 -10.86 -6.32
C ILE A 73 -11.89 -12.02 -5.53
N GLY A 74 -12.34 -11.78 -4.30
CA GLY A 74 -12.90 -12.80 -3.40
C GLY A 74 -11.86 -13.79 -2.87
N ALA A 75 -10.58 -13.39 -2.79
CA ALA A 75 -9.52 -14.18 -2.18
C ALA A 75 -9.50 -14.00 -0.66
N LYS A 76 -9.17 -15.07 0.07
CA LYS A 76 -9.00 -15.00 1.52
C LYS A 76 -7.59 -14.55 1.86
N PHE A 77 -7.47 -13.53 2.73
CA PHE A 77 -6.20 -13.14 3.32
C PHE A 77 -5.59 -14.28 4.15
N ILE A 78 -4.31 -14.53 4.00
CA ILE A 78 -3.56 -15.51 4.79
C ILE A 78 -2.67 -14.79 5.78
N ARG A 79 -1.72 -14.00 5.29
CA ARG A 79 -0.78 -13.22 6.10
C ARG A 79 -0.04 -12.17 5.26
N GLU A 80 0.63 -11.28 5.93
CA GLU A 80 1.68 -10.47 5.30
C GLU A 80 2.94 -11.29 5.04
N VAL A 81 3.72 -10.87 4.04
CA VAL A 81 5.10 -11.32 3.85
C VAL A 81 5.97 -10.59 4.87
N GLU A 82 6.77 -11.32 5.62
CA GLU A 82 7.62 -10.73 6.65
C GLU A 82 8.76 -9.90 6.04
N ASN A 83 9.36 -9.04 6.85
CA ASN A 83 10.47 -8.20 6.42
C ASN A 83 11.70 -9.06 6.05
N GLY A 84 12.23 -8.84 4.84
CA GLY A 84 13.34 -9.63 4.32
C GLY A 84 12.99 -11.08 3.97
N GLU A 85 11.71 -11.39 3.88
CA GLU A 85 11.24 -12.71 3.49
C GLU A 85 11.14 -12.83 1.97
N ILE A 86 11.57 -13.98 1.48
CA ILE A 86 11.30 -14.48 0.14
C ILE A 86 10.30 -15.61 0.25
N VAL A 87 9.17 -15.48 -0.40
CA VAL A 87 8.13 -16.51 -0.48
C VAL A 87 8.19 -17.15 -1.85
N LEU A 88 8.30 -18.47 -1.87
CA LEU A 88 8.24 -19.28 -3.08
C LEU A 88 6.96 -20.10 -3.06
N ILE A 89 6.16 -20.00 -4.09
CA ILE A 89 4.96 -20.83 -4.30
C ILE A 89 5.19 -21.69 -5.54
N GLU A 90 5.15 -23.00 -5.34
CA GLU A 90 5.36 -24.00 -6.37
C GLU A 90 4.55 -25.24 -6.06
N ASN A 91 3.82 -25.79 -7.06
CA ASN A 91 2.94 -26.96 -6.91
C ASN A 91 1.95 -26.80 -5.74
N ASP A 92 1.35 -25.60 -5.58
CA ASP A 92 0.46 -25.25 -4.48
C ASP A 92 1.08 -25.32 -3.07
N GLU A 93 2.40 -25.44 -2.97
CA GLU A 93 3.14 -25.35 -1.71
C GLU A 93 3.77 -23.96 -1.56
N LEU A 94 3.64 -23.40 -0.34
CA LEU A 94 4.27 -22.15 0.04
C LEU A 94 5.50 -22.43 0.89
N LYS A 95 6.67 -21.94 0.46
CA LYS A 95 7.95 -22.03 1.16
C LYS A 95 8.44 -20.62 1.49
N SER A 96 8.95 -20.43 2.71
CA SER A 96 9.51 -19.18 3.20
C SER A 96 11.02 -19.30 3.37
N ILE A 97 11.75 -18.28 2.90
CA ILE A 97 13.21 -18.19 3.00
C ILE A 97 13.53 -16.79 3.55
N LYS A 98 14.39 -16.72 4.57
CA LYS A 98 14.84 -15.44 5.17
C LYS A 98 16.35 -15.31 5.04
N PRO A 99 16.87 -14.91 3.87
CA PRO A 99 18.30 -14.85 3.62
C PRO A 99 18.96 -13.60 4.24
N PHE A 100 18.17 -12.57 4.57
CA PHE A 100 18.69 -11.31 5.10
C PHE A 100 18.82 -11.33 6.62
N PRO A 101 19.84 -10.66 7.19
CA PRO A 101 19.88 -10.41 8.61
C PRO A 101 18.67 -9.56 9.03
N GLN A 102 18.13 -9.88 10.22
CA GLN A 102 16.99 -9.16 10.76
C GLN A 102 17.32 -7.68 10.95
N LYS A 103 16.48 -6.77 10.43
CA LYS A 103 16.61 -5.32 10.55
C LYS A 103 15.43 -4.73 11.31
N LYS A 104 15.63 -3.53 11.87
CA LYS A 104 14.54 -2.78 12.51
C LYS A 104 13.48 -2.43 11.46
N VAL A 105 12.23 -2.73 11.77
CA VAL A 105 11.06 -2.43 10.94
C VAL A 105 10.94 -0.92 10.71
N ARG A 106 10.71 -0.51 9.47
CA ARG A 106 10.55 0.89 9.04
C ARG A 106 9.47 1.01 7.97
N PRO A 107 8.19 0.83 8.34
CA PRO A 107 7.10 0.91 7.37
C PRO A 107 7.03 2.32 6.77
N CYS A 108 6.63 2.40 5.53
CA CYS A 108 6.42 3.68 4.85
C CYS A 108 5.20 4.39 5.44
N VAL A 109 5.40 5.53 6.06
CA VAL A 109 4.29 6.33 6.64
C VAL A 109 3.27 6.77 5.58
N PHE A 110 3.69 6.92 4.33
CA PHE A 110 2.80 7.27 3.22
C PHE A 110 1.77 6.19 2.88
N GLU A 111 2.00 4.93 3.26
CA GLU A 111 0.96 3.90 3.14
C GLU A 111 -0.26 4.25 3.99
N TYR A 112 -0.04 4.72 5.21
CA TYR A 112 -1.10 5.12 6.12
C TYR A 112 -1.77 6.42 5.68
N ILE A 113 -1.00 7.41 5.23
CA ILE A 113 -1.50 8.75 4.92
C ILE A 113 -2.18 8.81 3.55
N TYR A 114 -1.62 8.14 2.54
CA TYR A 114 -2.03 8.38 1.16
C TYR A 114 -2.08 7.16 0.25
N PHE A 115 -1.07 6.26 0.27
CA PHE A 115 -0.95 5.22 -0.76
C PHE A 115 -2.01 4.14 -0.63
N ALA A 116 -2.20 3.58 0.56
CA ALA A 116 -3.16 2.49 0.76
C ALA A 116 -4.59 2.97 0.51
N ARG A 117 -5.38 2.12 -0.10
CA ARG A 117 -6.81 2.36 -0.26
C ARG A 117 -7.48 2.41 1.12
N PRO A 118 -8.50 3.25 1.33
CA PRO A 118 -9.09 3.45 2.67
C PRO A 118 -9.58 2.17 3.36
N ASP A 119 -10.02 1.19 2.59
CA ASP A 119 -10.51 -0.10 3.07
C ASP A 119 -9.41 -1.18 3.25
N SER A 120 -8.16 -0.89 2.86
CA SER A 120 -7.03 -1.80 3.10
C SER A 120 -6.69 -1.89 4.59
N ILE A 121 -6.36 -3.10 5.04
CA ILE A 121 -5.93 -3.35 6.42
C ILE A 121 -4.42 -3.13 6.54
N LEU A 122 -4.02 -2.29 7.48
CA LEU A 122 -2.65 -1.99 7.87
C LEU A 122 -2.55 -2.16 9.39
N ASP A 123 -1.63 -2.99 9.88
CA ASP A 123 -1.46 -3.26 11.32
C ASP A 123 -2.78 -3.55 12.06
N GLY A 124 -3.67 -4.33 11.44
CA GLY A 124 -4.93 -4.77 12.02
C GLY A 124 -6.06 -3.75 12.02
N LYS A 125 -5.87 -2.56 11.44
CA LYS A 125 -6.90 -1.52 11.26
C LYS A 125 -6.99 -1.09 9.80
N THR A 126 -8.13 -0.53 9.40
CA THR A 126 -8.26 0.03 8.07
C THR A 126 -7.40 1.29 7.90
N ALA A 127 -6.91 1.55 6.69
CA ALA A 127 -6.22 2.81 6.39
C ALA A 127 -7.12 4.03 6.69
N TYR A 128 -8.44 3.87 6.53
CA TYR A 128 -9.42 4.89 6.92
C TYR A 128 -9.37 5.21 8.41
N GLU A 129 -9.35 4.18 9.29
CA GLU A 129 -9.25 4.38 10.74
C GLU A 129 -7.95 5.05 11.15
N HIS A 130 -6.83 4.66 10.53
CA HIS A 130 -5.54 5.32 10.76
C HIS A 130 -5.62 6.81 10.41
N ARG A 131 -6.14 7.16 9.23
CA ARG A 131 -6.30 8.55 8.80
C ARG A 131 -7.23 9.35 9.70
N LYS A 132 -8.33 8.75 10.13
CA LYS A 132 -9.26 9.37 11.07
C LYS A 132 -8.57 9.66 12.42
N ASN A 133 -7.79 8.71 12.92
CA ASN A 133 -7.03 8.89 14.17
C ASN A 133 -5.96 9.98 14.05
N LEU A 134 -5.31 10.12 12.87
CA LEU A 134 -4.39 11.25 12.64
C LEU A 134 -5.10 12.61 12.77
N GLY A 135 -6.34 12.71 12.31
CA GLY A 135 -7.16 13.90 12.52
C GLY A 135 -7.50 14.17 13.99
N VAL A 136 -7.77 13.12 14.75
CA VAL A 136 -7.97 13.22 16.21
C VAL A 136 -6.70 13.72 16.92
N GLU A 137 -5.53 13.17 16.57
CA GLU A 137 -4.26 13.62 17.15
C GLU A 137 -3.97 15.08 16.77
N LEU A 138 -4.21 15.46 15.51
CA LEU A 138 -4.06 16.84 15.06
C LEU A 138 -4.96 17.81 15.83
N ALA A 139 -6.19 17.40 16.17
CA ALA A 139 -7.12 18.21 16.97
C ALA A 139 -6.65 18.40 18.42
N LYS A 140 -5.98 17.40 19.00
CA LYS A 140 -5.39 17.50 20.35
C LYS A 140 -4.21 18.49 20.41
N GLU A 141 -3.48 18.61 19.30
CA GLU A 141 -2.31 19.50 19.21
C GLU A 141 -2.70 20.95 18.86
N ASN A 142 -3.90 21.17 18.34
CA ASN A 142 -4.34 22.46 17.84
C ASN A 142 -5.72 22.82 18.38
N ASP A 143 -5.77 23.81 19.25
CA ASP A 143 -7.02 24.41 19.70
C ASP A 143 -7.47 25.47 18.69
N VAL A 144 -8.38 25.09 17.80
CA VAL A 144 -8.90 25.95 16.73
C VAL A 144 -10.37 26.27 17.00
N ASN A 145 -10.70 27.56 17.03
CA ASN A 145 -12.09 28.01 17.08
C ASN A 145 -12.56 28.33 15.66
N ALA A 146 -13.44 27.49 15.12
CA ALA A 146 -14.01 27.62 13.79
C ALA A 146 -15.46 27.10 13.76
N ASP A 147 -16.25 27.58 12.85
CA ASP A 147 -17.67 27.18 12.72
C ASP A 147 -17.83 25.84 12.05
N ILE A 148 -16.97 25.54 11.08
CA ILE A 148 -17.03 24.31 10.27
C ILE A 148 -15.62 23.77 9.94
N VAL A 149 -15.53 22.48 9.68
CA VAL A 149 -14.35 21.79 9.16
C VAL A 149 -14.65 21.32 7.74
N VAL A 150 -13.87 21.78 6.78
CA VAL A 150 -13.97 21.41 5.37
C VAL A 150 -12.74 20.64 4.94
N PRO A 151 -12.89 19.40 4.43
CA PRO A 151 -11.75 18.63 3.95
C PRO A 151 -11.28 19.08 2.57
N VAL A 152 -9.99 18.90 2.30
CA VAL A 152 -9.50 18.88 0.92
C VAL A 152 -9.66 17.44 0.37
N PRO A 153 -10.56 17.22 -0.59
CA PRO A 153 -10.86 15.90 -1.08
C PRO A 153 -9.72 15.32 -1.94
N ASP A 154 -9.59 13.98 -2.07
CA ASP A 154 -10.35 12.95 -1.30
C ASP A 154 -9.54 12.48 -0.08
N SER A 155 -8.22 12.68 -0.07
CA SER A 155 -7.30 12.15 0.95
C SER A 155 -7.49 12.78 2.33
N GLY A 156 -7.96 14.03 2.39
CA GLY A 156 -8.21 14.74 3.64
C GLY A 156 -9.50 14.37 4.36
N ASN A 157 -10.44 13.69 3.70
CA ASN A 157 -11.80 13.47 4.23
C ASN A 157 -11.79 12.76 5.59
N ALA A 158 -11.04 11.65 5.70
CA ALA A 158 -11.02 10.87 6.94
C ALA A 158 -10.38 11.64 8.11
N ALA A 159 -9.27 12.34 7.85
CA ALA A 159 -8.58 13.13 8.87
C ALA A 159 -9.44 14.32 9.33
N ALA A 160 -10.05 15.06 8.39
CA ALA A 160 -10.94 16.16 8.72
C ALA A 160 -12.17 15.71 9.53
N LEU A 161 -12.72 14.54 9.21
CA LEU A 161 -13.80 13.95 10.00
C LEU A 161 -13.35 13.64 11.43
N GLY A 162 -12.16 13.03 11.61
CA GLY A 162 -11.62 12.75 12.93
C GLY A 162 -11.36 14.03 13.73
N PHE A 163 -10.83 15.06 13.08
CA PHE A 163 -10.62 16.39 13.66
C PHE A 163 -11.92 17.03 14.12
N ALA A 164 -12.92 17.11 13.23
CA ALA A 164 -14.22 17.69 13.53
C ALA A 164 -14.93 16.97 14.69
N GLN A 165 -14.92 15.65 14.68
CA GLN A 165 -15.56 14.85 15.75
C GLN A 165 -14.89 15.06 17.11
N HIS A 166 -13.56 15.21 17.14
CA HIS A 166 -12.84 15.43 18.40
C HIS A 166 -13.16 16.80 19.02
N LEU A 167 -13.24 17.84 18.20
CA LEU A 167 -13.52 19.21 18.66
C LEU A 167 -15.01 19.54 18.76
N GLY A 168 -15.91 18.62 18.36
CA GLY A 168 -17.34 18.86 18.35
C GLY A 168 -17.79 19.86 17.30
N MET A 169 -17.02 20.04 16.21
CA MET A 169 -17.32 20.93 15.11
C MET A 169 -18.16 20.26 14.02
N ASN A 170 -18.89 21.06 13.25
CA ASN A 170 -19.60 20.56 12.08
C ASN A 170 -18.61 20.20 10.97
N PHE A 171 -18.88 19.08 10.32
CA PHE A 171 -18.11 18.62 9.14
C PHE A 171 -18.96 18.85 7.89
N GLU A 172 -18.41 19.59 6.91
CA GLU A 172 -19.12 19.93 5.68
C GLU A 172 -18.22 19.71 4.45
N LEU A 173 -18.82 19.27 3.34
CA LEU A 173 -18.14 19.12 2.07
C LEU A 173 -18.18 20.45 1.28
N GLY A 174 -17.35 21.41 1.67
CA GLY A 174 -17.24 22.70 0.98
C GLY A 174 -16.41 22.65 -0.32
N LEU A 175 -15.63 21.58 -0.53
CA LEU A 175 -14.85 21.34 -1.74
C LEU A 175 -15.23 19.99 -2.33
N VAL A 176 -15.42 19.94 -3.64
CA VAL A 176 -15.73 18.70 -4.36
C VAL A 176 -14.73 18.49 -5.50
N ARG A 177 -14.16 17.29 -5.57
CA ARG A 177 -13.28 16.94 -6.66
C ARG A 177 -14.06 16.80 -7.97
N ASN A 178 -13.53 17.38 -9.04
CA ASN A 178 -14.04 17.11 -10.37
C ASN A 178 -13.61 15.70 -10.83
N HIS A 179 -14.55 14.77 -10.92
CA HIS A 179 -14.31 13.38 -11.30
C HIS A 179 -13.94 13.19 -12.78
N TYR A 180 -14.21 14.19 -13.62
CA TYR A 180 -13.86 14.16 -15.05
C TYR A 180 -12.40 14.57 -15.31
N VAL A 181 -11.71 15.13 -14.33
CA VAL A 181 -10.33 15.59 -14.43
C VAL A 181 -9.43 14.65 -13.63
N GLY A 182 -8.34 14.21 -14.25
CA GLY A 182 -7.31 13.40 -13.60
C GLY A 182 -6.44 14.22 -12.63
N ARG A 183 -5.25 13.71 -12.33
CA ARG A 183 -4.30 14.41 -11.45
C ARG A 183 -3.70 15.62 -12.17
N THR A 184 -4.10 16.82 -11.77
CA THR A 184 -3.71 18.08 -12.41
C THR A 184 -2.21 18.35 -12.35
N PHE A 185 -1.57 18.11 -11.19
CA PHE A 185 -0.16 18.50 -10.98
C PHE A 185 0.88 17.58 -11.62
N ILE A 186 0.48 16.40 -12.10
CA ILE A 186 1.37 15.49 -12.82
C ILE A 186 1.36 15.74 -14.34
N GLU A 187 0.48 16.62 -14.84
CA GLU A 187 0.44 16.99 -16.25
C GLU A 187 1.75 17.71 -16.65
N PRO A 188 2.40 17.30 -17.74
CA PRO A 188 3.71 17.84 -18.12
C PRO A 188 3.67 19.31 -18.58
N SER A 189 2.55 19.74 -19.15
CA SER A 189 2.39 21.08 -19.70
C SER A 189 1.81 22.06 -18.67
N GLN A 190 2.51 23.20 -18.46
CA GLN A 190 2.02 24.27 -17.59
C GLN A 190 0.67 24.83 -18.06
N LYS A 191 0.47 24.94 -19.38
CA LYS A 191 -0.78 25.44 -19.97
C LYS A 191 -1.96 24.52 -19.62
N ILE A 192 -1.76 23.21 -19.67
CA ILE A 192 -2.78 22.23 -19.30
C ILE A 192 -3.09 22.33 -17.79
N ARG A 193 -2.05 22.38 -16.93
CA ARG A 193 -2.24 22.54 -15.48
C ARG A 193 -3.02 23.79 -15.12
N SER A 194 -2.68 24.93 -15.70
CA SER A 194 -3.40 26.19 -15.45
C SER A 194 -4.86 26.14 -15.93
N CYS A 195 -5.12 25.51 -17.08
CA CYS A 195 -6.47 25.35 -17.59
C CYS A 195 -7.32 24.47 -16.68
N LEU A 196 -6.78 23.38 -16.14
CA LEU A 196 -7.48 22.49 -15.23
C LEU A 196 -7.82 23.17 -13.89
N LEU A 197 -6.90 23.99 -13.36
CA LEU A 197 -7.16 24.80 -12.15
C LEU A 197 -8.24 25.85 -12.39
N TYR A 198 -8.17 26.58 -13.47
CA TYR A 198 -9.15 27.61 -13.82
C TYR A 198 -10.57 27.02 -13.95
N THR A 199 -10.70 25.83 -14.53
CA THR A 199 -11.98 25.14 -14.66
C THR A 199 -12.55 24.74 -13.28
N SER A 200 -11.69 24.46 -12.30
CA SER A 200 -12.10 24.15 -10.93
C SER A 200 -12.56 25.39 -10.16
N ASP A 201 -11.93 26.54 -10.40
CA ASP A 201 -12.24 27.79 -9.72
C ASP A 201 -13.40 28.57 -10.38
N ALA A 202 -13.77 28.25 -11.61
CA ALA A 202 -14.86 28.92 -12.34
C ALA A 202 -16.24 28.77 -11.68
N ALA A 203 -16.40 27.94 -10.68
CA ALA A 203 -17.60 27.83 -9.87
C ALA A 203 -17.74 28.99 -8.86
N ASP A 204 -16.65 29.61 -8.42
CA ASP A 204 -16.64 30.69 -7.43
C ASP A 204 -16.91 32.07 -8.06
N GLU A 205 -16.73 32.24 -9.35
CA GLU A 205 -16.96 33.52 -10.04
C GLU A 205 -18.44 33.82 -10.41
N ARG A 206 -19.38 32.98 -9.97
CA ARG A 206 -20.82 33.13 -10.28
C ARG A 206 -21.68 33.68 -9.15
N ASN A 207 -21.07 34.30 -8.14
CA ASN A 207 -21.80 35.04 -7.10
C ASN A 207 -21.66 36.56 -7.26
#